data_e97f6036ac9330232f47419ab43f117b
#
_entry.id   e97f6036ac9330232f47419ab43f117b
#
_cell.length_a   1.000
_cell.length_b   1.000
_cell.length_c   1.000
_cell.angle_alpha   90.00
_cell.angle_beta   90.00
_cell.angle_gamma   90.00
#
_symmetry.space_group_name_H-M   'P 1'
#
loop_
_entity.id
_entity.type
_entity.pdbx_description
1 polymer ?
#
loop_
_entity_poly.entity_id
_entity_poly.type
_entity_poly.pdbx_seq_one_letter_code
_entity_poly.pdbx_strand_id
1 'polypeptide(L)'
;MIRDYWPQLFADDDTRSSTVAAAIDRSMELTEFLAAQAEEPIEATDGDEIVYHPSCHMTRLLGLVAEPLATLERFGYAPTAHAATGRCCGFGGLFAIKFPELSVAMADDVLDGMIDAEATTVTGCDLSCLLQLSSRAKFRALDLRFVHIARLVAETGAPEREAP
;
A
#
# COMPACT_ATOMS: atom_id res chain seq x y z
N MET A 1 -10.48 -4.31 9.51
CA MET A 1 -10.90 -5.24 10.58
C MET A 1 -11.43 -4.47 11.80
N ILE A 2 -10.63 -3.66 12.52
CA ILE A 2 -11.08 -2.98 13.76
C ILE A 2 -12.34 -2.14 13.49
N ARG A 3 -12.35 -1.27 12.48
CA ARG A 3 -13.47 -0.38 12.18
C ARG A 3 -14.74 -1.10 11.71
N ASP A 4 -14.62 -2.22 10.97
CA ASP A 4 -15.75 -2.84 10.28
C ASP A 4 -16.30 -4.06 11.04
N TYR A 5 -15.42 -4.87 11.65
CA TYR A 5 -15.82 -6.14 12.24
C TYR A 5 -15.94 -6.11 13.76
N TRP A 6 -15.17 -5.26 14.46
CA TRP A 6 -15.32 -5.16 15.91
C TRP A 6 -16.70 -4.72 16.37
N PRO A 7 -17.39 -3.76 15.71
CA PRO A 7 -18.78 -3.44 16.08
C PRO A 7 -19.70 -4.65 16.03
N GLN A 8 -19.50 -5.53 15.04
CA GLN A 8 -20.31 -6.76 14.89
C GLN A 8 -19.89 -7.83 15.91
N LEU A 9 -18.59 -7.99 16.14
CA LEU A 9 -18.05 -8.99 17.07
C LEU A 9 -18.45 -8.72 18.53
N PHE A 10 -18.60 -7.46 18.89
CA PHE A 10 -18.94 -7.01 20.25
C PHE A 10 -20.38 -6.45 20.34
N ALA A 11 -21.25 -6.75 19.37
CA ALA A 11 -22.61 -6.20 19.33
C ALA A 11 -23.45 -6.54 20.56
N ASP A 12 -23.24 -7.72 21.15
CA ASP A 12 -23.96 -8.21 22.33
C ASP A 12 -23.18 -8.00 23.65
N ASP A 13 -22.09 -7.24 23.64
CA ASP A 13 -21.24 -7.00 24.81
C ASP A 13 -21.29 -5.53 25.25
N ASP A 14 -22.34 -5.18 25.99
CA ASP A 14 -22.52 -3.82 26.51
C ASP A 14 -21.38 -3.37 27.43
N THR A 15 -20.66 -4.31 28.05
CA THR A 15 -19.58 -3.98 28.98
C THR A 15 -18.34 -3.45 28.28
N ARG A 16 -18.14 -3.79 26.98
CA ARG A 16 -16.99 -3.37 26.17
C ARG A 16 -17.35 -2.33 25.11
N SER A 17 -18.63 -2.00 24.93
CA SER A 17 -19.11 -1.13 23.85
C SER A 17 -18.35 0.21 23.77
N SER A 18 -18.16 0.88 24.90
CA SER A 18 -17.44 2.16 24.97
C SER A 18 -15.95 2.01 24.64
N THR A 19 -15.31 0.93 25.10
CA THR A 19 -13.90 0.64 24.82
C THR A 19 -13.70 0.31 23.34
N VAL A 20 -14.60 -0.46 22.75
CA VAL A 20 -14.60 -0.80 21.33
C VAL A 20 -14.79 0.45 20.47
N ALA A 21 -15.75 1.32 20.82
CA ALA A 21 -15.94 2.58 20.12
C ALA A 21 -14.67 3.46 20.16
N ALA A 22 -14.08 3.63 21.34
CA ALA A 22 -12.83 4.39 21.48
C ALA A 22 -11.65 3.79 20.69
N ALA A 23 -11.57 2.47 20.58
CA ALA A 23 -10.54 1.80 19.78
C ALA A 23 -10.77 2.01 18.28
N ILE A 24 -12.03 1.98 17.82
CA ILE A 24 -12.41 2.26 16.43
C ILE A 24 -12.03 3.69 16.05
N ASP A 25 -12.42 4.67 16.88
CA ASP A 25 -12.15 6.10 16.62
C ASP A 25 -10.67 6.42 16.55
N ARG A 26 -9.83 5.65 17.25
CA ARG A 26 -8.37 5.80 17.28
C ARG A 26 -7.64 4.95 16.25
N SER A 27 -8.34 4.11 15.50
CA SER A 27 -7.75 3.21 14.51
C SER A 27 -7.83 3.85 13.14
N MET A 28 -6.67 4.11 12.55
CA MET A 28 -6.56 4.62 11.18
C MET A 28 -5.39 3.95 10.45
N GLU A 29 -5.41 4.00 9.15
CA GLU A 29 -4.32 3.55 8.31
C GLU A 29 -3.21 4.61 8.29
N LEU A 30 -1.95 4.20 8.03
CA LEU A 30 -0.80 5.09 8.10
C LEU A 30 -0.94 6.31 7.17
N THR A 31 -1.34 6.12 5.93
CA THR A 31 -1.47 7.21 4.96
C THR A 31 -2.65 8.13 5.28
N GLU A 32 -3.73 7.59 5.84
CA GLU A 32 -4.84 8.37 6.39
C GLU A 32 -4.36 9.26 7.55
N PHE A 33 -3.56 8.70 8.47
CA PHE A 33 -2.95 9.46 9.56
C PHE A 33 -2.03 10.55 9.04
N LEU A 34 -1.12 10.23 8.11
CA LEU A 34 -0.16 11.18 7.56
C LEU A 34 -0.85 12.28 6.74
N ALA A 35 -1.86 11.94 5.95
CA ALA A 35 -2.63 12.93 5.19
C ALA A 35 -3.41 13.91 6.09
N ALA A 36 -3.82 13.46 7.29
CA ALA A 36 -4.49 14.34 8.27
C ALA A 36 -3.53 15.27 9.01
N GLN A 37 -2.21 15.07 8.93
CA GLN A 37 -1.21 15.97 9.52
C GLN A 37 -0.96 17.15 8.55
N ALA A 38 -1.43 18.32 8.91
CA ALA A 38 -1.21 19.55 8.13
C ALA A 38 0.23 20.05 8.29
N GLU A 39 1.18 19.41 7.64
CA GLU A 39 2.56 19.87 7.56
C GLU A 39 2.89 20.27 6.12
N GLU A 40 3.81 21.24 5.97
CA GLU A 40 4.28 21.65 4.65
C GLU A 40 4.89 20.48 3.88
N PRO A 41 4.75 20.46 2.54
CA PRO A 41 5.41 19.47 1.72
C PRO A 41 6.92 19.51 1.95
N ILE A 42 7.55 18.33 2.01
CA ILE A 42 9.01 18.22 1.98
C ILE A 42 9.44 18.58 0.56
N GLU A 43 10.39 19.51 0.40
CA GLU A 43 10.91 19.85 -0.93
C GLU A 43 11.37 18.57 -1.64
N ALA A 44 10.82 18.36 -2.83
CA ALA A 44 11.15 17.20 -3.64
C ALA A 44 12.66 17.18 -3.89
N THR A 45 13.34 16.16 -3.42
CA THR A 45 14.55 15.67 -4.09
C THR A 45 14.12 15.29 -5.50
N ASP A 46 14.91 15.55 -6.55
CA ASP A 46 14.58 15.28 -7.97
C ASP A 46 13.72 14.02 -8.09
N GLY A 47 12.39 14.23 -8.13
CA GLY A 47 11.40 13.23 -7.73
C GLY A 47 11.54 11.94 -8.52
N ASP A 48 12.04 10.90 -7.87
CA ASP A 48 12.06 9.56 -8.45
C ASP A 48 10.63 9.19 -8.86
N GLU A 49 10.43 8.96 -10.14
CA GLU A 49 9.16 8.44 -10.65
C GLU A 49 8.88 7.10 -9.99
N ILE A 50 7.73 7.01 -9.35
CA ILE A 50 7.38 5.83 -8.58
C ILE A 50 6.00 5.33 -9.02
N VAL A 51 5.88 4.07 -9.34
CA VAL A 51 4.58 3.48 -9.64
C VAL A 51 3.89 3.08 -8.35
N TYR A 52 2.70 3.66 -8.11
CA TYR A 52 1.87 3.28 -6.98
C TYR A 52 0.90 2.16 -7.35
N HIS A 53 0.98 1.04 -6.61
CA HIS A 53 0.02 -0.07 -6.72
C HIS A 53 -1.05 0.03 -5.62
N PRO A 54 -2.29 0.47 -5.95
CA PRO A 54 -3.38 0.50 -5.00
C PRO A 54 -3.86 -0.92 -4.70
N SER A 55 -3.69 -1.38 -3.46
CA SER A 55 -4.23 -2.69 -3.08
C SER A 55 -5.75 -2.68 -3.01
N CYS A 56 -6.37 -3.84 -3.27
CA CYS A 56 -7.82 -3.97 -3.15
C CYS A 56 -8.30 -3.76 -1.71
N HIS A 57 -7.47 -4.01 -0.71
CA HIS A 57 -7.74 -3.72 0.69
C HIS A 57 -7.89 -2.22 0.94
N MET A 58 -6.95 -1.41 0.44
CA MET A 58 -7.00 0.04 0.57
C MET A 58 -8.24 0.62 -0.13
N THR A 59 -8.44 0.26 -1.39
CA THR A 59 -9.46 0.90 -2.22
C THR A 59 -10.88 0.41 -1.93
N ARG A 60 -11.08 -0.90 -1.71
CA ARG A 60 -12.43 -1.49 -1.58
C ARG A 60 -12.90 -1.64 -0.15
N LEU A 61 -11.98 -1.88 0.80
CA LEU A 61 -12.34 -2.07 2.20
C LEU A 61 -12.20 -0.79 3.02
N LEU A 62 -11.11 -0.04 2.83
CA LEU A 62 -10.87 1.19 3.59
C LEU A 62 -11.38 2.45 2.88
N GLY A 63 -11.62 2.39 1.57
CA GLY A 63 -12.04 3.54 0.77
C GLY A 63 -10.94 4.59 0.58
N LEU A 64 -9.67 4.23 0.86
CA LEU A 64 -8.53 5.13 0.79
C LEU A 64 -7.94 5.07 -0.62
N VAL A 65 -8.06 6.15 -1.36
CA VAL A 65 -7.59 6.29 -2.75
C VAL A 65 -6.66 7.48 -2.90
N ALA A 66 -7.05 8.63 -2.36
CA ALA A 66 -6.30 9.87 -2.46
C ALA A 66 -5.17 9.98 -1.42
N GLU A 67 -5.38 9.46 -0.22
CA GLU A 67 -4.47 9.59 0.92
C GLU A 67 -3.07 9.02 0.67
N PRO A 68 -2.92 7.83 0.05
CA PRO A 68 -1.61 7.32 -0.29
C PRO A 68 -0.88 8.18 -1.32
N LEU A 69 -1.59 8.70 -2.33
CA LEU A 69 -1.01 9.56 -3.36
C LEU A 69 -0.57 10.89 -2.75
N ALA A 70 -1.45 11.54 -1.99
CA ALA A 70 -1.13 12.78 -1.28
C ALA A 70 0.05 12.60 -0.31
N THR A 71 0.15 11.43 0.35
CA THR A 71 1.31 11.10 1.19
C THR A 71 2.59 11.04 0.36
N LEU A 72 2.59 10.34 -0.78
CA LEU A 72 3.78 10.25 -1.64
C LEU A 72 4.21 11.62 -2.16
N GLU A 73 3.26 12.41 -2.69
CA GLU A 73 3.51 13.76 -3.19
C GLU A 73 4.08 14.67 -2.11
N ARG A 74 3.52 14.62 -0.90
CA ARG A 74 4.02 15.39 0.24
C ARG A 74 5.47 15.05 0.61
N PHE A 75 5.86 13.79 0.47
CA PHE A 75 7.22 13.32 0.73
C PHE A 75 8.13 13.39 -0.52
N GLY A 76 7.75 14.18 -1.54
CA GLY A 76 8.59 14.52 -2.67
C GLY A 76 8.65 13.48 -3.77
N TYR A 77 7.78 12.48 -3.78
CA TYR A 77 7.68 11.49 -4.85
C TYR A 77 6.66 11.91 -5.91
N ALA A 78 6.85 11.48 -7.15
CA ALA A 78 5.90 11.65 -8.24
C ALA A 78 5.19 10.30 -8.53
N PRO A 79 4.06 10.00 -7.84
CA PRO A 79 3.37 8.74 -8.05
C PRO A 79 2.69 8.69 -9.41
N THR A 80 2.97 7.64 -10.19
CA THR A 80 2.31 7.36 -11.44
C THR A 80 1.40 6.14 -11.33
N ALA A 81 0.35 6.14 -12.16
CA ALA A 81 -0.54 4.99 -12.30
C ALA A 81 0.01 4.03 -13.37
N HIS A 82 -0.39 2.77 -13.30
CA HIS A 82 -0.11 1.79 -14.34
C HIS A 82 -1.41 1.25 -14.97
N ALA A 83 -1.32 0.64 -16.15
CA ALA A 83 -2.50 0.20 -16.93
C ALA A 83 -3.39 -0.82 -16.18
N ALA A 84 -2.81 -1.58 -15.25
CA ALA A 84 -3.54 -2.54 -14.41
C ALA A 84 -3.96 -1.95 -13.04
N THR A 85 -3.98 -0.62 -12.88
CA THR A 85 -4.44 0.05 -11.65
C THR A 85 -5.84 -0.42 -11.27
N GLY A 86 -6.02 -0.80 -10.01
CA GLY A 86 -7.29 -1.34 -9.48
C GLY A 86 -7.49 -2.85 -9.69
N ARG A 87 -6.58 -3.55 -10.39
CA ARG A 87 -6.59 -5.01 -10.44
C ARG A 87 -5.95 -5.61 -9.19
N CYS A 88 -6.39 -6.82 -8.85
CA CYS A 88 -5.86 -7.53 -7.68
C CYS A 88 -4.51 -8.19 -8.02
N CYS A 89 -3.54 -8.10 -7.09
CA CYS A 89 -2.24 -8.75 -7.20
C CYS A 89 -2.27 -10.30 -7.17
N GLY A 90 -3.44 -10.89 -6.88
CA GLY A 90 -3.61 -12.35 -6.85
C GLY A 90 -3.19 -13.02 -5.54
N PHE A 91 -2.68 -12.30 -4.52
CA PHE A 91 -2.24 -12.92 -3.26
C PHE A 91 -3.41 -13.59 -2.52
N GLY A 92 -4.38 -12.83 -2.03
CA GLY A 92 -5.59 -13.32 -1.36
C GLY A 92 -5.36 -14.34 -0.23
N GLY A 93 -4.15 -14.43 0.34
CA GLY A 93 -3.80 -15.41 1.37
C GLY A 93 -4.00 -16.85 0.90
N LEU A 94 -5.04 -17.51 1.43
CA LEU A 94 -5.38 -18.90 1.06
C LEU A 94 -5.74 -19.06 -0.43
N PHE A 95 -6.16 -18.00 -1.09
CA PHE A 95 -6.48 -18.01 -2.52
C PHE A 95 -5.25 -18.39 -3.36
N ALA A 96 -4.08 -17.79 -3.09
CA ALA A 96 -2.85 -18.10 -3.82
C ALA A 96 -2.41 -19.57 -3.65
N ILE A 97 -2.76 -20.20 -2.54
CA ILE A 97 -2.47 -21.63 -2.28
C ILE A 97 -3.47 -22.53 -3.01
N LYS A 98 -4.76 -22.19 -2.96
CA LYS A 98 -5.82 -23.02 -3.56
C LYS A 98 -5.93 -22.89 -5.08
N PHE A 99 -5.57 -21.72 -5.62
CA PHE A 99 -5.70 -21.39 -7.03
C PHE A 99 -4.39 -20.76 -7.56
N PRO A 100 -3.25 -21.49 -7.50
CA PRO A 100 -1.94 -20.92 -7.80
C PRO A 100 -1.83 -20.40 -9.23
N GLU A 101 -2.38 -21.11 -10.21
CA GLU A 101 -2.34 -20.71 -11.62
C GLU A 101 -3.07 -19.37 -11.86
N LEU A 102 -4.25 -19.22 -11.25
CA LEU A 102 -5.02 -17.98 -11.33
C LEU A 102 -4.32 -16.84 -10.60
N SER A 103 -3.78 -17.10 -9.41
CA SER A 103 -2.99 -16.15 -8.64
C SER A 103 -1.79 -15.61 -9.43
N VAL A 104 -1.07 -16.52 -10.10
CA VAL A 104 0.07 -16.18 -10.96
C VAL A 104 -0.37 -15.34 -12.16
N ALA A 105 -1.44 -15.73 -12.84
CA ALA A 105 -1.96 -14.97 -13.98
C ALA A 105 -2.39 -13.53 -13.58
N MET A 106 -3.00 -13.38 -12.40
CA MET A 106 -3.35 -12.05 -11.87
C MET A 106 -2.12 -11.21 -11.54
N ALA A 107 -1.08 -11.82 -10.97
CA ALA A 107 0.18 -11.13 -10.69
C ALA A 107 0.89 -10.71 -11.98
N ASP A 108 0.90 -11.56 -13.00
CA ASP A 108 1.49 -11.27 -14.31
C ASP A 108 0.79 -10.10 -15.00
N ASP A 109 -0.53 -10.07 -15.00
CA ASP A 109 -1.33 -8.99 -15.56
C ASP A 109 -1.03 -7.62 -14.89
N VAL A 110 -0.82 -7.61 -13.57
CA VAL A 110 -0.43 -6.40 -12.84
C VAL A 110 1.01 -6.00 -13.18
N LEU A 111 1.94 -6.96 -13.24
CA LEU A 111 3.34 -6.70 -13.59
C LEU A 111 3.50 -6.20 -15.02
N ASP A 112 2.74 -6.73 -15.98
CA ASP A 112 2.76 -6.25 -17.36
C ASP A 112 2.34 -4.78 -17.44
N GLY A 113 1.30 -4.38 -16.72
CA GLY A 113 0.91 -2.98 -16.63
C GLY A 113 1.97 -2.07 -15.98
N MET A 114 2.79 -2.59 -15.07
CA MET A 114 3.92 -1.85 -14.48
C MET A 114 5.08 -1.71 -15.46
N ILE A 115 5.35 -2.75 -16.25
CA ILE A 115 6.36 -2.71 -17.33
C ILE A 115 5.96 -1.70 -18.39
N ASP A 116 4.71 -1.70 -18.82
CA ASP A 116 4.19 -0.74 -19.82
C ASP A 116 4.27 0.71 -19.31
N ALA A 117 4.28 0.92 -18.00
CA ALA A 117 4.50 2.23 -17.36
C ALA A 117 5.99 2.54 -17.11
N GLU A 118 6.91 1.74 -17.66
CA GLU A 118 8.37 1.89 -17.49
C GLU A 118 8.81 1.99 -16.01
N ALA A 119 8.09 1.29 -15.11
CA ALA A 119 8.36 1.32 -13.69
C ALA A 119 9.76 0.81 -13.36
N THR A 120 10.49 1.54 -12.53
CA THR A 120 11.73 1.08 -11.89
C THR A 120 11.51 0.76 -10.42
N THR A 121 10.69 1.59 -9.76
CA THR A 121 10.31 1.42 -8.36
C THR A 121 8.78 1.35 -8.24
N VAL A 122 8.32 0.36 -7.51
CA VAL A 122 6.91 0.12 -7.21
C VAL A 122 6.68 0.25 -5.71
N THR A 123 5.67 1.03 -5.33
CA THR A 123 5.26 1.17 -3.93
C THR A 123 3.79 0.83 -3.73
N GLY A 124 3.41 0.60 -2.48
CA GLY A 124 2.04 0.35 -2.05
C GLY A 124 1.94 0.27 -0.54
N CYS A 125 0.71 0.22 -0.04
CA CYS A 125 0.42 0.18 1.40
C CYS A 125 0.22 -1.25 1.94
N ASP A 126 0.16 -2.26 1.08
CA ASP A 126 -0.07 -3.65 1.48
C ASP A 126 1.17 -4.50 1.20
N LEU A 127 1.86 -4.89 2.28
CA LEU A 127 3.09 -5.69 2.18
C LEU A 127 2.83 -7.04 1.51
N SER A 128 1.67 -7.65 1.70
CA SER A 128 1.35 -8.95 1.10
C SER A 128 1.23 -8.86 -0.42
N CYS A 129 0.64 -7.79 -0.95
CA CYS A 129 0.61 -7.50 -2.38
C CYS A 129 2.04 -7.28 -2.93
N LEU A 130 2.85 -6.47 -2.23
CA LEU A 130 4.22 -6.20 -2.66
C LEU A 130 5.09 -7.47 -2.66
N LEU A 131 4.95 -8.35 -1.66
CA LEU A 131 5.66 -9.63 -1.60
C LEU A 131 5.25 -10.56 -2.74
N GLN A 132 3.96 -10.68 -3.03
CA GLN A 132 3.44 -11.46 -4.15
C GLN A 132 4.04 -10.99 -5.48
N LEU A 133 3.92 -9.69 -5.76
CA LEU A 133 4.41 -9.09 -7.00
C LEU A 133 5.93 -9.16 -7.10
N SER A 134 6.67 -8.86 -6.04
CA SER A 134 8.14 -8.93 -6.05
C SER A 134 8.65 -10.35 -6.26
N SER A 135 8.00 -11.35 -5.66
CA SER A 135 8.36 -12.76 -5.85
C SER A 135 8.13 -13.19 -7.31
N ARG A 136 7.01 -12.77 -7.90
CA ARG A 136 6.70 -13.07 -9.29
C ARG A 136 7.60 -12.31 -10.25
N ALA A 137 7.93 -11.04 -9.97
CA ALA A 137 8.88 -10.24 -10.75
C ALA A 137 10.27 -10.90 -10.77
N LYS A 138 10.77 -11.36 -9.63
CA LYS A 138 12.03 -12.12 -9.54
C LYS A 138 12.00 -13.39 -10.38
N PHE A 139 10.91 -14.15 -10.33
CA PHE A 139 10.75 -15.35 -11.16
C PHE A 139 10.79 -15.04 -12.66
N ARG A 140 10.26 -13.89 -13.06
CA ARG A 140 10.26 -13.39 -14.45
C ARG A 140 11.57 -12.67 -14.83
N ALA A 141 12.52 -12.54 -13.92
CA ALA A 141 13.76 -11.78 -14.09
C ALA A 141 13.53 -10.30 -14.47
N LEU A 142 12.47 -9.69 -13.91
CA LEU A 142 12.16 -8.27 -14.09
C LEU A 142 12.98 -7.43 -13.11
N ASP A 143 13.56 -6.33 -13.60
CA ASP A 143 14.31 -5.38 -12.79
C ASP A 143 13.36 -4.32 -12.19
N LEU A 144 12.58 -4.74 -11.18
CA LEU A 144 11.63 -3.92 -10.46
C LEU A 144 11.96 -3.92 -8.97
N ARG A 145 12.12 -2.74 -8.40
CA ARG A 145 12.29 -2.54 -6.95
C ARG A 145 10.93 -2.38 -6.29
N PHE A 146 10.62 -3.18 -5.28
CA PHE A 146 9.38 -3.07 -4.48
C PHE A 146 9.69 -2.52 -3.09
N VAL A 147 9.01 -1.43 -2.72
CA VAL A 147 9.22 -0.73 -1.45
C VAL A 147 7.87 -0.38 -0.83
N HIS A 148 7.68 -0.68 0.46
CA HIS A 148 6.46 -0.28 1.17
C HIS A 148 6.46 1.24 1.41
N ILE A 149 5.31 1.90 1.26
CA ILE A 149 5.18 3.37 1.40
C ILE A 149 5.76 3.90 2.73
N ALA A 150 5.57 3.18 3.83
CA ALA A 150 6.11 3.56 5.14
C ALA A 150 7.64 3.66 5.15
N ARG A 151 8.32 2.84 4.33
CA ARG A 151 9.78 2.89 4.22
C ARG A 151 10.23 4.11 3.42
N LEU A 152 9.55 4.45 2.33
CA LEU A 152 9.83 5.66 1.55
C LEU A 152 9.68 6.91 2.42
N VAL A 153 8.57 7.01 3.15
CA VAL A 153 8.31 8.12 4.09
C VAL A 153 9.42 8.22 5.16
N ALA A 154 9.85 7.07 5.71
CA ALA A 154 10.90 7.06 6.73
C ALA A 154 12.28 7.43 6.15
N GLU A 155 12.59 7.06 4.92
CA GLU A 155 13.86 7.38 4.25
C GLU A 155 13.95 8.88 3.94
N THR A 156 12.85 9.52 3.52
CA THR A 156 12.80 10.96 3.20
C THR A 156 12.80 11.85 4.46
N GLY A 157 12.17 11.42 5.54
CA GLY A 157 12.12 12.16 6.81
C GLY A 157 13.30 11.89 7.77
N ALA A 158 14.21 10.99 7.42
CA ALA A 158 15.34 10.69 8.28
C ALA A 158 16.47 11.72 8.05
N PRO A 159 17.03 12.33 9.10
CA PRO A 159 18.28 13.07 8.96
C PRO A 159 19.35 12.12 8.40
N GLU A 160 20.20 12.64 7.49
CA GLU A 160 21.31 11.86 6.93
C GLU A 160 22.03 11.14 8.06
N ARG A 161 21.94 9.81 8.08
CA ARG A 161 22.73 9.01 9.01
C ARG A 161 24.16 9.06 8.48
N GLU A 162 25.02 9.83 9.15
CA GLU A 162 26.46 9.67 8.98
C GLU A 162 26.76 8.17 9.12
N ALA A 163 27.31 7.59 8.06
CA ALA A 163 27.74 6.19 8.08
C ALA A 163 28.86 6.04 9.13
N PRO A 164 28.84 4.98 9.93
CA PRO A 164 29.88 4.72 10.94
C PRO A 164 31.22 4.44 10.30
#